data_921489cca66694db584196de25a72f64
#
_entry.id   921489cca66694db584196de25a72f64
#
_cell.length_a   1.000
_cell.length_b   1.000
_cell.length_c   1.000
_cell.angle_alpha   90.00
_cell.angle_beta   90.00
_cell.angle_gamma   90.00
#
_symmetry.space_group_name_H-M   'P 1'
#
loop_
_entity.id
_entity.type
_entity.pdbx_description
1 polymer ?
#
loop_
_entity_poly.entity_id
_entity_poly.type
_entity_poly.pdbx_seq_one_letter_code
_entity_poly.pdbx_strand_id
1 'polypeptide(L)'
;MIFHYPGNLPISSESGSTLRPGSMLNAFIELGFDVQLIHGSIQDRVTKIEKLKQQICAGEKFLFAYSESSWLPTLIADGNKLPNWNCIDFRFFRYCKIQGISCGMFYRDIYWKFGRLSAEMGLNCIKSHYVKSLYLLDLMIYNQYLKILFLPSKKMKEQNPEIKIRSEALPPGLNMKNLTHTLKHEDESQLRILYVGGLSNLSVIDNLIGTVKKFDFLHLTICTNRSHWAREKVRYSKFLCDRINVVHLSGDELIPLYQNADLGALFYKPNVYKSFTASTKLFQYMENDLPILATKSTFDGDFVESNEIGWSLPYEIEQLSFTLFAIWKNRKFLE
;
A
#
# COMPACT_ATOMS: atom_id res chain seq x y z
N MET A 1 -21.14 -9.34 -11.28
CA MET A 1 -19.97 -8.61 -11.82
C MET A 1 -18.79 -9.55 -12.05
N ILE A 2 -17.74 -9.12 -12.77
CA ILE A 2 -16.53 -9.91 -12.94
C ILE A 2 -15.42 -9.30 -12.06
N PHE A 3 -14.72 -10.12 -11.27
CA PHE A 3 -13.51 -9.72 -10.54
C PHE A 3 -12.30 -10.45 -11.12
N HIS A 4 -11.30 -9.71 -11.59
CA HIS A 4 -10.13 -10.25 -12.25
C HIS A 4 -8.85 -9.92 -11.46
N TYR A 5 -7.94 -10.92 -11.33
CA TYR A 5 -6.60 -10.75 -10.80
C TYR A 5 -5.59 -11.59 -11.62
N PRO A 6 -4.48 -11.00 -12.11
CA PRO A 6 -3.49 -11.67 -12.96
C PRO A 6 -2.55 -12.54 -12.11
N GLY A 7 -3.03 -13.63 -11.55
CA GLY A 7 -2.29 -14.55 -10.70
C GLY A 7 -3.14 -15.14 -9.58
N ASN A 8 -2.48 -15.77 -8.60
CA ASN A 8 -3.14 -16.28 -7.41
C ASN A 8 -3.50 -15.12 -6.48
N LEU A 9 -4.76 -15.05 -6.05
CA LEU A 9 -5.18 -14.11 -5.01
C LEU A 9 -4.44 -14.45 -3.71
N PRO A 10 -3.72 -13.51 -3.10
CA PRO A 10 -3.09 -13.74 -1.82
C PRO A 10 -4.17 -13.84 -0.74
N ILE A 11 -4.24 -15.00 -0.09
CA ILE A 11 -5.22 -15.30 0.97
C ILE A 11 -4.67 -14.88 2.34
N SER A 12 -3.35 -14.96 2.51
CA SER A 12 -2.64 -14.49 3.70
C SER A 12 -1.31 -13.84 3.29
N SER A 13 -0.95 -12.73 3.88
CA SER A 13 0.27 -12.02 3.53
C SER A 13 0.75 -11.16 4.71
N GLU A 14 2.07 -11.06 4.86
CA GLU A 14 2.73 -10.18 5.83
C GLU A 14 2.61 -8.68 5.46
N SER A 15 2.07 -8.36 4.28
CA SER A 15 1.97 -6.99 3.76
C SER A 15 0.54 -6.58 3.49
N GLY A 16 0.06 -5.51 4.15
CA GLY A 16 -1.29 -4.97 3.94
C GLY A 16 -1.59 -4.62 2.47
N SER A 17 -0.60 -4.20 1.69
CA SER A 17 -0.79 -3.92 0.26
C SER A 17 -1.02 -5.17 -0.58
N THR A 18 -0.60 -6.33 -0.12
CA THR A 18 -0.82 -7.63 -0.80
C THR A 18 -2.21 -8.18 -0.50
N LEU A 19 -2.78 -7.81 0.65
CA LEU A 19 -4.14 -8.23 1.04
C LEU A 19 -5.25 -7.47 0.31
N ARG A 20 -4.96 -6.28 -0.26
CA ARG A 20 -5.95 -5.43 -0.91
C ARG A 20 -6.85 -6.16 -1.93
N PRO A 21 -6.35 -6.99 -2.86
CA PRO A 21 -7.21 -7.65 -3.84
C PRO A 21 -8.28 -8.54 -3.17
N GLY A 22 -7.90 -9.27 -2.12
CA GLY A 22 -8.84 -10.08 -1.33
C GLY A 22 -9.86 -9.22 -0.58
N SER A 23 -9.43 -8.13 0.05
CA SER A 23 -10.32 -7.18 0.74
C SER A 23 -11.32 -6.52 -0.22
N MET A 24 -10.87 -6.15 -1.43
CA MET A 24 -11.76 -5.60 -2.46
C MET A 24 -12.78 -6.62 -2.97
N LEU A 25 -12.37 -7.88 -3.15
CA LEU A 25 -13.29 -8.95 -3.48
C LEU A 25 -14.38 -9.12 -2.41
N ASN A 26 -13.98 -9.19 -1.15
CA ASN A 26 -14.90 -9.30 -0.02
C ASN A 26 -15.85 -8.10 0.06
N ALA A 27 -15.35 -6.87 -0.17
CA ALA A 27 -16.20 -5.68 -0.19
C ALA A 27 -17.28 -5.74 -1.29
N PHE A 28 -16.96 -6.24 -2.48
CA PHE A 28 -17.97 -6.44 -3.52
C PHE A 28 -19.01 -7.49 -3.13
N ILE A 29 -18.61 -8.59 -2.50
CA ILE A 29 -19.51 -9.64 -1.99
C ILE A 29 -20.42 -9.07 -0.88
N GLU A 30 -19.86 -8.31 0.07
CA GLU A 30 -20.63 -7.65 1.15
C GLU A 30 -21.63 -6.62 0.62
N LEU A 31 -21.33 -5.97 -0.51
CA LEU A 31 -22.25 -5.08 -1.23
C LEU A 31 -23.35 -5.81 -2.00
N GLY A 32 -23.38 -7.15 -1.94
CA GLY A 32 -24.42 -7.96 -2.57
C GLY A 32 -24.20 -8.26 -4.05
N PHE A 33 -22.99 -8.04 -4.58
CA PHE A 33 -22.69 -8.44 -5.96
C PHE A 33 -22.49 -9.96 -6.05
N ASP A 34 -23.14 -10.58 -7.06
CA ASP A 34 -22.72 -11.89 -7.54
C ASP A 34 -21.43 -11.74 -8.34
N VAL A 35 -20.34 -12.37 -7.86
CA VAL A 35 -19.00 -12.17 -8.38
C VAL A 35 -18.48 -13.38 -9.14
N GLN A 36 -18.36 -13.25 -10.44
CA GLN A 36 -17.61 -14.19 -11.27
C GLN A 36 -16.12 -13.92 -11.12
N LEU A 37 -15.39 -14.82 -10.42
CA LEU A 37 -13.99 -14.64 -10.06
C LEU A 37 -13.04 -15.25 -11.08
N ILE A 38 -12.14 -14.43 -11.66
CA ILE A 38 -11.08 -14.84 -12.59
C ILE A 38 -9.72 -14.60 -11.94
N HIS A 39 -9.09 -15.66 -11.44
CA HIS A 39 -7.74 -15.65 -10.83
C HIS A 39 -7.15 -17.07 -10.87
N GLY A 40 -5.92 -17.21 -10.43
CA GLY A 40 -5.22 -18.48 -10.34
C GLY A 40 -4.07 -18.57 -11.33
N SER A 41 -3.58 -19.78 -11.57
CA SER A 41 -2.58 -20.04 -12.60
C SER A 41 -3.07 -19.59 -13.99
N ILE A 42 -2.17 -19.52 -14.95
CA ILE A 42 -2.52 -19.23 -16.36
C ILE A 42 -3.62 -20.17 -16.84
N GLN A 43 -3.50 -21.47 -16.55
CA GLN A 43 -4.48 -22.48 -16.98
C GLN A 43 -5.83 -22.27 -16.30
N ASP A 44 -5.86 -21.94 -15.02
CA ASP A 44 -7.10 -21.64 -14.29
C ASP A 44 -7.81 -20.43 -14.90
N ARG A 45 -7.06 -19.37 -15.19
CA ARG A 45 -7.62 -18.15 -15.82
C ARG A 45 -8.15 -18.44 -17.23
N VAL A 46 -7.43 -19.23 -18.04
CA VAL A 46 -7.91 -19.67 -19.36
C VAL A 46 -9.26 -20.37 -19.23
N THR A 47 -9.36 -21.38 -18.36
CA THR A 47 -10.59 -22.16 -18.15
C THR A 47 -11.75 -21.26 -17.68
N LYS A 48 -11.49 -20.37 -16.71
CA LYS A 48 -12.50 -19.45 -16.19
C LYS A 48 -12.97 -18.43 -17.24
N ILE A 49 -12.06 -17.92 -18.08
CA ILE A 49 -12.40 -16.99 -19.16
C ILE A 49 -13.23 -17.70 -20.25
N GLU A 50 -12.90 -18.94 -20.61
CA GLU A 50 -13.71 -19.69 -21.58
C GLU A 50 -15.09 -19.98 -21.02
N LYS A 51 -15.25 -20.37 -19.76
CA LYS A 51 -16.55 -20.50 -19.10
C LYS A 51 -17.34 -19.19 -19.14
N LEU A 52 -16.69 -18.05 -18.78
CA LEU A 52 -17.32 -16.73 -18.86
C LEU A 52 -17.83 -16.42 -20.28
N LYS A 53 -17.05 -16.73 -21.32
CA LYS A 53 -17.46 -16.53 -22.71
C LYS A 53 -18.70 -17.33 -23.05
N GLN A 54 -18.78 -18.59 -22.60
CA GLN A 54 -19.97 -19.45 -22.79
C GLN A 54 -21.20 -18.85 -22.11
N GLN A 55 -21.06 -18.35 -20.87
CA GLN A 55 -22.15 -17.69 -20.14
C GLN A 55 -22.65 -16.45 -20.90
N ILE A 56 -21.73 -15.58 -21.38
CA ILE A 56 -22.09 -14.39 -22.15
C ILE A 56 -22.79 -14.79 -23.47
N CYS A 57 -22.31 -15.83 -24.18
CA CYS A 57 -22.93 -16.34 -25.39
C CYS A 57 -24.32 -16.93 -25.10
N ALA A 58 -24.56 -17.48 -23.91
CA ALA A 58 -25.86 -17.97 -23.46
C ALA A 58 -26.80 -16.83 -23.01
N GLY A 59 -26.39 -15.58 -23.11
CA GLY A 59 -27.19 -14.40 -22.79
C GLY A 59 -27.04 -13.84 -21.38
N GLU A 60 -26.11 -14.35 -20.56
CA GLU A 60 -25.82 -13.82 -19.24
C GLU A 60 -25.19 -12.43 -19.36
N LYS A 61 -25.64 -11.49 -18.53
CA LYS A 61 -25.20 -10.09 -18.55
C LYS A 61 -24.37 -9.76 -17.31
N PHE A 62 -23.21 -9.12 -17.52
CA PHE A 62 -22.33 -8.65 -16.47
C PHE A 62 -22.34 -7.12 -16.45
N LEU A 63 -22.61 -6.53 -15.27
CA LEU A 63 -22.68 -5.08 -15.10
C LEU A 63 -21.36 -4.37 -15.43
N PHE A 64 -20.26 -4.93 -14.93
CA PHE A 64 -18.90 -4.42 -15.16
C PHE A 64 -17.86 -5.49 -14.78
N ALA A 65 -16.63 -5.25 -15.17
CA ALA A 65 -15.46 -5.97 -14.71
C ALA A 65 -14.57 -5.04 -13.87
N TYR A 66 -14.06 -5.53 -12.75
CA TYR A 66 -13.06 -4.89 -11.93
C TYR A 66 -11.81 -5.75 -11.88
N SER A 67 -10.65 -5.13 -12.00
CA SER A 67 -9.36 -5.81 -11.95
C SER A 67 -8.43 -5.13 -10.95
N GLU A 68 -7.52 -5.89 -10.36
CA GLU A 68 -6.40 -5.38 -9.56
C GLU A 68 -5.09 -5.71 -10.27
N SER A 69 -4.17 -4.74 -10.39
CA SER A 69 -2.85 -5.01 -10.93
C SER A 69 -1.98 -5.79 -9.95
N SER A 70 -1.16 -6.69 -10.47
CA SER A 70 -0.07 -7.31 -9.71
C SER A 70 1.02 -6.30 -9.36
N TRP A 71 1.95 -6.70 -8.47
CA TRP A 71 3.19 -5.94 -8.23
C TRP A 71 4.21 -6.08 -9.37
N LEU A 72 4.05 -7.11 -10.21
CA LEU A 72 4.80 -7.32 -11.45
C LEU A 72 3.98 -6.91 -12.67
N PRO A 73 4.61 -6.65 -13.82
CA PRO A 73 3.90 -6.50 -15.09
C PRO A 73 3.00 -7.71 -15.38
N THR A 74 1.86 -7.46 -16.02
CA THR A 74 0.83 -8.48 -16.28
C THR A 74 1.38 -9.72 -16.98
N LEU A 75 2.28 -9.57 -17.93
CA LEU A 75 2.88 -10.71 -18.64
C LEU A 75 3.76 -11.63 -17.79
N ILE A 76 4.23 -11.16 -16.64
CA ILE A 76 5.09 -11.92 -15.71
C ILE A 76 4.49 -12.01 -14.31
N ALA A 77 3.21 -11.70 -14.16
CA ALA A 77 2.53 -11.65 -12.86
C ALA A 77 2.44 -13.03 -12.17
N ASP A 78 2.52 -14.11 -12.90
CA ASP A 78 2.53 -15.49 -12.36
C ASP A 78 3.84 -15.88 -11.65
N GLY A 79 4.79 -14.94 -11.51
CA GLY A 79 6.10 -15.19 -10.89
C GLY A 79 7.11 -15.90 -11.78
N ASN A 80 6.72 -16.33 -12.98
CA ASN A 80 7.63 -16.84 -13.99
C ASN A 80 8.46 -15.68 -14.56
N LYS A 81 9.78 -15.90 -14.69
CA LYS A 81 10.69 -14.87 -15.25
C LYS A 81 10.46 -14.64 -16.76
N LEU A 82 9.74 -15.54 -17.42
CA LEU A 82 9.42 -15.48 -18.84
C LEU A 82 8.00 -14.93 -19.02
N PRO A 83 7.78 -14.06 -20.02
CA PRO A 83 6.47 -13.52 -20.32
C PRO A 83 5.48 -14.61 -20.72
N ASN A 84 4.25 -14.45 -20.26
CA ASN A 84 3.11 -15.23 -20.76
C ASN A 84 2.70 -14.71 -22.15
N TRP A 85 3.28 -15.26 -23.20
CA TRP A 85 2.99 -14.89 -24.59
C TRP A 85 1.56 -15.19 -25.04
N ASN A 86 0.80 -15.99 -24.29
CA ASN A 86 -0.62 -16.17 -24.54
C ASN A 86 -1.44 -14.91 -24.29
N CYS A 87 -0.88 -13.93 -23.59
CA CYS A 87 -1.49 -12.62 -23.31
C CYS A 87 -2.93 -12.73 -22.79
N ILE A 88 -3.21 -13.76 -21.97
CA ILE A 88 -4.57 -14.15 -21.58
C ILE A 88 -5.35 -12.99 -20.94
N ASP A 89 -4.69 -12.25 -20.04
CA ASP A 89 -5.30 -11.14 -19.32
C ASP A 89 -5.58 -9.96 -20.26
N PHE A 90 -4.70 -9.67 -21.22
CA PHE A 90 -4.93 -8.65 -22.24
C PHE A 90 -6.05 -9.03 -23.21
N ARG A 91 -6.11 -10.31 -23.60
CA ARG A 91 -7.23 -10.85 -24.41
C ARG A 91 -8.56 -10.75 -23.65
N PHE A 92 -8.55 -10.97 -22.34
CA PHE A 92 -9.71 -10.78 -21.49
C PHE A 92 -10.19 -9.32 -21.49
N PHE A 93 -9.31 -8.33 -21.30
CA PHE A 93 -9.70 -6.92 -21.35
C PHE A 93 -10.26 -6.51 -22.72
N ARG A 94 -9.60 -6.98 -23.79
CA ARG A 94 -10.12 -6.78 -25.15
C ARG A 94 -11.50 -7.40 -25.34
N TYR A 95 -11.70 -8.61 -24.85
CA TYR A 95 -12.99 -9.31 -24.93
C TYR A 95 -14.09 -8.54 -24.19
N CYS A 96 -13.84 -8.12 -22.96
CA CYS A 96 -14.78 -7.28 -22.21
C CYS A 96 -15.20 -6.03 -23.02
N LYS A 97 -14.22 -5.32 -23.60
CA LYS A 97 -14.51 -4.14 -24.44
C LYS A 97 -15.38 -4.47 -25.64
N ILE A 98 -15.12 -5.57 -26.34
CA ILE A 98 -15.92 -6.01 -27.51
C ILE A 98 -17.36 -6.35 -27.08
N GLN A 99 -17.54 -6.97 -25.93
CA GLN A 99 -18.86 -7.32 -25.37
C GLN A 99 -19.57 -6.14 -24.70
N GLY A 100 -19.00 -4.94 -24.73
CA GLY A 100 -19.59 -3.76 -24.08
C GLY A 100 -19.52 -3.77 -22.55
N ILE A 101 -18.75 -4.69 -21.96
CA ILE A 101 -18.55 -4.77 -20.50
C ILE A 101 -17.49 -3.75 -20.10
N SER A 102 -17.91 -2.71 -19.37
CA SER A 102 -16.98 -1.69 -18.84
C SER A 102 -16.00 -2.31 -17.86
N CYS A 103 -14.69 -2.17 -18.10
CA CYS A 103 -13.64 -2.70 -17.24
C CYS A 103 -12.86 -1.56 -16.56
N GLY A 104 -12.82 -1.58 -15.24
CA GLY A 104 -11.97 -0.72 -14.42
C GLY A 104 -10.84 -1.53 -13.78
N MET A 105 -9.68 -0.89 -13.54
CA MET A 105 -8.56 -1.54 -12.88
C MET A 105 -7.95 -0.63 -11.82
N PHE A 106 -7.63 -1.21 -10.67
CA PHE A 106 -6.75 -0.55 -9.70
C PHE A 106 -5.29 -0.77 -10.09
N TYR A 107 -4.62 0.33 -10.46
CA TYR A 107 -3.20 0.33 -10.79
C TYR A 107 -2.41 0.77 -9.55
N ARG A 108 -1.80 -0.21 -8.90
CA ARG A 108 -1.40 -0.08 -7.49
C ARG A 108 -0.19 0.81 -7.25
N ASP A 109 0.79 0.86 -8.16
CA ASP A 109 2.06 1.56 -7.91
C ASP A 109 2.86 1.80 -9.20
N ILE A 110 3.79 2.78 -9.14
CA ILE A 110 4.76 3.12 -10.18
C ILE A 110 6.21 3.06 -9.68
N TYR A 111 6.49 2.24 -8.65
CA TYR A 111 7.83 2.12 -8.05
C TYR A 111 8.93 1.71 -9.05
N TRP A 112 8.55 1.11 -10.17
CA TRP A 112 9.45 0.79 -11.28
C TRP A 112 10.10 2.03 -11.93
N LYS A 113 9.49 3.21 -11.81
CA LYS A 113 10.08 4.50 -12.21
C LYS A 113 11.15 5.00 -11.24
N PHE A 114 11.12 4.56 -9.98
CA PHE A 114 11.96 5.06 -8.89
C PHE A 114 13.10 4.10 -8.49
N GLY A 115 13.45 3.15 -9.36
CA GLY A 115 14.56 2.23 -9.13
C GLY A 115 14.34 1.17 -8.04
N ARG A 116 13.20 1.21 -7.34
CA ARG A 116 12.88 0.27 -6.26
C ARG A 116 12.81 -1.17 -6.75
N LEU A 117 12.22 -1.39 -7.92
CA LEU A 117 12.11 -2.72 -8.53
C LEU A 117 13.48 -3.37 -8.74
N SER A 118 14.45 -2.61 -9.28
CA SER A 118 15.80 -3.10 -9.49
C SER A 118 16.50 -3.51 -8.20
N ALA A 119 16.30 -2.72 -7.13
CA ALA A 119 16.86 -3.00 -5.82
C ALA A 119 16.22 -4.23 -5.14
N GLU A 120 14.89 -4.36 -5.23
CA GLU A 120 14.17 -5.49 -4.61
C GLU A 120 14.37 -6.81 -5.35
N MET A 121 14.43 -6.78 -6.68
CA MET A 121 14.62 -7.98 -7.53
C MET A 121 16.08 -8.30 -7.82
N GLY A 122 17.04 -7.47 -7.38
CA GLY A 122 18.47 -7.65 -7.72
C GLY A 122 18.73 -7.60 -9.23
N LEU A 123 17.99 -6.76 -9.97
CA LEU A 123 18.08 -6.68 -11.43
C LEU A 123 19.31 -5.88 -11.86
N ASN A 124 20.06 -6.41 -12.83
CA ASN A 124 21.04 -5.61 -13.56
C ASN A 124 20.34 -4.60 -14.49
N CYS A 125 21.11 -3.68 -15.06
CA CYS A 125 20.60 -2.59 -15.90
C CYS A 125 19.72 -3.10 -17.07
N ILE A 126 20.14 -4.16 -17.77
CA ILE A 126 19.42 -4.72 -18.93
C ILE A 126 18.07 -5.30 -18.49
N LYS A 127 18.04 -6.10 -17.42
CA LYS A 127 16.80 -6.68 -16.90
C LYS A 127 15.84 -5.60 -16.38
N SER A 128 16.38 -4.55 -15.77
CA SER A 128 15.58 -3.42 -15.31
C SER A 128 14.88 -2.70 -16.48
N HIS A 129 15.59 -2.45 -17.58
CA HIS A 129 14.99 -1.85 -18.78
C HIS A 129 13.94 -2.77 -19.42
N TYR A 130 14.21 -4.07 -19.46
CA TYR A 130 13.24 -5.04 -19.95
C TYR A 130 11.94 -5.03 -19.12
N VAL A 131 12.03 -5.12 -17.81
CA VAL A 131 10.82 -5.08 -16.95
C VAL A 131 10.10 -3.75 -17.06
N LYS A 132 10.84 -2.63 -17.19
CA LYS A 132 10.26 -1.30 -17.44
C LYS A 132 9.47 -1.25 -18.74
N SER A 133 9.97 -1.87 -19.82
CA SER A 133 9.24 -1.93 -21.10
C SER A 133 7.95 -2.75 -20.99
N LEU A 134 7.90 -3.79 -20.15
CA LEU A 134 6.67 -4.52 -19.89
C LEU A 134 5.63 -3.67 -19.15
N TYR A 135 6.02 -2.83 -18.19
CA TYR A 135 5.09 -1.88 -17.56
C TYR A 135 4.54 -0.84 -18.55
N LEU A 136 5.38 -0.36 -19.48
CA LEU A 136 4.91 0.56 -20.51
C LEU A 136 3.94 -0.13 -21.49
N LEU A 137 4.17 -1.41 -21.79
CA LEU A 137 3.23 -2.23 -22.57
C LEU A 137 1.91 -2.40 -21.81
N ASP A 138 1.93 -2.70 -20.50
CA ASP A 138 0.73 -2.76 -19.67
C ASP A 138 -0.08 -1.47 -19.81
N LEU A 139 0.54 -0.31 -19.60
CA LEU A 139 -0.15 0.99 -19.68
C LEU A 139 -0.71 1.27 -21.08
N MET A 140 0.00 0.87 -22.16
CA MET A 140 -0.51 1.00 -23.52
C MET A 140 -1.79 0.15 -23.71
N ILE A 141 -1.80 -1.09 -23.24
CA ILE A 141 -2.94 -2.00 -23.30
C ILE A 141 -4.10 -1.50 -22.43
N TYR A 142 -3.80 -1.01 -21.21
CA TYR A 142 -4.81 -0.47 -20.30
C TYR A 142 -5.48 0.78 -20.90
N ASN A 143 -4.70 1.70 -21.46
CA ASN A 143 -5.23 2.88 -22.17
C ASN A 143 -6.16 2.49 -23.34
N GLN A 144 -5.92 1.36 -23.99
CA GLN A 144 -6.70 0.92 -25.14
C GLN A 144 -7.98 0.18 -24.74
N TYR A 145 -7.96 -0.66 -23.71
CA TYR A 145 -9.04 -1.61 -23.43
C TYR A 145 -9.84 -1.32 -22.18
N LEU A 146 -9.27 -0.61 -21.19
CA LEU A 146 -9.99 -0.28 -19.97
C LEU A 146 -10.80 1.01 -20.11
N LYS A 147 -11.81 1.17 -19.28
CA LYS A 147 -12.64 2.38 -19.19
C LYS A 147 -12.08 3.40 -18.21
N ILE A 148 -11.47 2.90 -17.11
CA ILE A 148 -10.95 3.73 -16.02
C ILE A 148 -9.80 3.01 -15.31
N LEU A 149 -8.80 3.78 -14.85
CA LEU A 149 -7.81 3.35 -13.85
C LEU A 149 -8.11 3.99 -12.51
N PHE A 150 -8.16 3.16 -11.48
CA PHE A 150 -8.15 3.60 -10.10
C PHE A 150 -6.70 3.67 -9.60
N LEU A 151 -6.34 4.74 -8.96
CA LEU A 151 -4.98 5.02 -8.48
C LEU A 151 -4.99 5.22 -6.96
N PRO A 152 -3.91 4.92 -6.23
CA PRO A 152 -3.82 5.22 -4.80
C PRO A 152 -4.05 6.69 -4.48
N SER A 153 -3.66 7.60 -5.38
CA SER A 153 -3.89 9.04 -5.25
C SER A 153 -4.01 9.73 -6.61
N LYS A 154 -4.62 10.90 -6.65
CA LYS A 154 -4.67 11.73 -7.87
C LYS A 154 -3.27 12.17 -8.31
N LYS A 155 -2.38 12.48 -7.37
CA LYS A 155 -0.99 12.89 -7.62
C LYS A 155 -0.17 11.81 -8.36
N MET A 156 -0.53 10.52 -8.24
CA MET A 156 0.15 9.45 -8.96
C MET A 156 -0.01 9.59 -10.49
N LYS A 157 -1.13 10.14 -10.98
CA LYS A 157 -1.31 10.40 -12.41
C LYS A 157 -0.32 11.45 -12.92
N GLU A 158 -0.05 12.48 -12.13
CA GLU A 158 0.90 13.54 -12.48
C GLU A 158 2.32 12.99 -12.68
N GLN A 159 2.68 11.97 -11.90
CA GLN A 159 3.97 11.26 -12.00
C GLN A 159 3.98 10.19 -13.13
N ASN A 160 2.85 9.97 -13.78
CA ASN A 160 2.70 8.92 -14.79
C ASN A 160 1.91 9.42 -16.03
N PRO A 161 2.52 10.30 -16.87
CA PRO A 161 1.88 10.86 -18.05
C PRO A 161 1.49 9.80 -19.10
N GLU A 162 1.99 8.58 -18.98
CA GLU A 162 1.61 7.43 -19.82
C GLU A 162 0.17 6.99 -19.59
N ILE A 163 -0.45 7.35 -18.45
CA ILE A 163 -1.87 7.12 -18.18
C ILE A 163 -2.69 8.16 -18.93
N LYS A 164 -3.35 7.75 -20.01
CA LYS A 164 -4.14 8.64 -20.89
C LYS A 164 -5.64 8.52 -20.69
N ILE A 165 -6.13 7.37 -20.19
CA ILE A 165 -7.54 7.18 -19.91
C ILE A 165 -7.97 7.91 -18.63
N ARG A 166 -9.30 7.95 -18.40
CA ARG A 166 -9.88 8.43 -17.16
C ARG A 166 -9.24 7.72 -15.97
N SER A 167 -8.91 8.48 -14.93
CA SER A 167 -8.41 7.90 -13.69
C SER A 167 -9.03 8.62 -12.50
N GLU A 168 -9.29 7.85 -11.44
CA GLU A 168 -9.84 8.33 -10.17
C GLU A 168 -8.99 7.81 -9.01
N ALA A 169 -8.98 8.56 -7.91
CA ALA A 169 -8.32 8.08 -6.69
C ALA A 169 -9.19 7.00 -6.02
N LEU A 170 -8.53 5.91 -5.60
CA LEU A 170 -9.11 4.86 -4.78
C LEU A 170 -8.07 4.45 -3.73
N PRO A 171 -7.84 5.28 -2.70
CA PRO A 171 -6.89 4.97 -1.64
C PRO A 171 -7.28 3.68 -0.90
N PRO A 172 -6.41 3.12 -0.04
CA PRO A 172 -6.80 2.07 0.89
C PRO A 172 -8.02 2.51 1.72
N GLY A 173 -8.88 1.55 2.07
CA GLY A 173 -10.04 1.79 2.92
C GLY A 173 -9.79 1.35 4.36
N LEU A 174 -10.74 1.66 5.23
CA LEU A 174 -10.82 1.20 6.62
C LEU A 174 -11.77 0.01 6.73
N ASN A 175 -11.49 -0.91 7.64
CA ASN A 175 -12.45 -1.89 8.06
C ASN A 175 -13.15 -1.39 9.35
N MET A 176 -14.29 -0.73 9.17
CA MET A 176 -15.05 -0.15 10.30
C MET A 176 -15.48 -1.17 11.36
N LYS A 177 -15.50 -2.47 11.04
CA LYS A 177 -15.84 -3.53 11.99
C LYS A 177 -14.73 -3.79 13.01
N ASN A 178 -13.51 -3.38 12.72
CA ASN A 178 -12.33 -3.62 13.53
C ASN A 178 -11.86 -2.37 14.28
N LEU A 179 -12.71 -1.34 14.40
CA LEU A 179 -12.39 -0.19 15.23
C LEU A 179 -12.19 -0.66 16.67
N THR A 180 -10.96 -0.73 17.08
CA THR A 180 -10.56 -1.04 18.46
C THR A 180 -10.15 0.25 19.13
N HIS A 181 -10.88 0.65 20.17
CA HIS A 181 -10.46 1.80 20.96
C HIS A 181 -9.07 1.54 21.56
N THR A 182 -8.19 2.50 21.39
CA THR A 182 -6.87 2.48 22.02
C THR A 182 -7.07 2.51 23.55
N LEU A 183 -6.43 1.59 24.25
CA LEU A 183 -6.45 1.61 25.70
C LEU A 183 -5.68 2.88 26.15
N LYS A 184 -6.36 3.76 26.89
CA LYS A 184 -5.65 4.86 27.55
C LYS A 184 -4.69 4.26 28.59
N HIS A 185 -3.41 4.57 28.45
CA HIS A 185 -2.42 4.10 29.41
C HIS A 185 -2.47 4.95 30.68
N GLU A 186 -2.52 4.29 31.84
CA GLU A 186 -2.42 4.96 33.14
C GLU A 186 -1.05 5.63 33.37
N ASP A 187 0.01 5.07 32.74
CA ASP A 187 1.35 5.62 32.81
C ASP A 187 1.56 6.74 31.79
N GLU A 188 1.35 7.96 32.23
CA GLU A 188 1.56 9.18 31.45
C GLU A 188 3.03 9.67 31.43
N SER A 189 3.93 8.99 32.14
CA SER A 189 5.34 9.37 32.17
C SER A 189 6.05 9.19 30.83
N GLN A 190 5.52 8.33 29.96
CA GLN A 190 6.07 7.96 28.66
C GLN A 190 5.14 8.35 27.51
N LEU A 191 5.71 8.70 26.36
CA LEU A 191 5.01 8.85 25.09
C LEU A 191 5.48 7.74 24.14
N ARG A 192 4.57 6.83 23.80
CA ARG A 192 4.83 5.60 23.02
C ARG A 192 4.52 5.83 21.57
N ILE A 193 5.53 5.81 20.73
CA ILE A 193 5.44 6.00 19.29
C ILE A 193 5.57 4.66 18.60
N LEU A 194 4.66 4.37 17.67
CA LEU A 194 4.68 3.14 16.87
C LEU A 194 4.99 3.47 15.40
N TYR A 195 6.06 2.92 14.87
CA TYR A 195 6.34 2.88 13.44
C TYR A 195 6.09 1.47 12.90
N VAL A 196 5.17 1.31 11.96
CA VAL A 196 4.93 0.05 11.24
C VAL A 196 5.23 0.24 9.76
N GLY A 197 6.23 -0.45 9.23
CA GLY A 197 6.55 -0.33 7.82
C GLY A 197 7.91 -0.86 7.41
N GLY A 198 8.15 -0.84 6.10
CA GLY A 198 9.46 -1.18 5.54
C GLY A 198 10.47 -0.07 5.79
N LEU A 199 11.69 -0.47 6.12
CA LEU A 199 12.85 0.41 6.15
C LEU A 199 13.58 0.32 4.81
N SER A 200 13.88 1.47 4.22
CA SER A 200 14.59 1.56 2.93
C SER A 200 15.00 3.01 2.66
N ASN A 201 15.73 3.25 1.59
CA ASN A 201 16.06 4.61 1.14
C ASN A 201 14.82 5.49 0.85
N LEU A 202 13.66 4.88 0.62
CA LEU A 202 12.39 5.59 0.44
C LEU A 202 11.60 5.80 1.75
N SER A 203 12.07 5.21 2.86
CA SER A 203 11.42 5.31 4.17
C SER A 203 12.49 5.44 5.26
N VAL A 204 13.20 6.56 5.23
CA VAL A 204 14.30 6.88 6.14
C VAL A 204 13.73 7.58 7.37
N ILE A 205 13.94 7.03 8.56
CA ILE A 205 13.39 7.50 9.84
C ILE A 205 14.46 8.04 10.82
N ASP A 206 15.61 8.49 10.31
CA ASP A 206 16.76 8.91 11.12
C ASP A 206 16.39 9.99 12.14
N ASN A 207 15.60 11.01 11.72
CA ASN A 207 15.21 12.10 12.60
C ASN A 207 14.25 11.63 13.71
N LEU A 208 13.37 10.68 13.43
CA LEU A 208 12.50 10.09 14.45
C LEU A 208 13.33 9.36 15.51
N ILE A 209 14.22 8.47 15.08
CA ILE A 209 15.11 7.71 15.96
C ILE A 209 16.03 8.68 16.76
N GLY A 210 16.60 9.68 16.07
CA GLY A 210 17.48 10.68 16.70
C GLY A 210 16.77 11.50 17.77
N THR A 211 15.48 11.82 17.57
CA THR A 211 14.69 12.55 18.58
C THR A 211 14.37 11.66 19.77
N VAL A 212 13.97 10.42 19.57
CA VAL A 212 13.69 9.47 20.67
C VAL A 212 14.91 9.27 21.54
N LYS A 213 16.11 9.23 20.96
CA LYS A 213 17.35 9.09 21.71
C LYS A 213 17.66 10.28 22.64
N LYS A 214 17.16 11.48 22.29
CA LYS A 214 17.44 12.72 23.06
C LYS A 214 16.57 12.87 24.31
N PHE A 215 15.38 12.24 24.35
CA PHE A 215 14.39 12.48 25.40
C PHE A 215 13.96 11.20 26.08
N ASP A 216 14.09 11.12 27.40
CA ASP A 216 13.84 9.90 28.17
C ASP A 216 12.36 9.52 28.24
N PHE A 217 11.47 10.47 28.07
CA PHE A 217 10.03 10.20 28.02
C PHE A 217 9.55 9.60 26.69
N LEU A 218 10.37 9.55 25.65
CA LEU A 218 10.00 9.01 24.34
C LEU A 218 10.38 7.52 24.22
N HIS A 219 9.44 6.72 23.82
CA HIS A 219 9.60 5.30 23.50
C HIS A 219 9.18 5.05 22.06
N LEU A 220 9.96 4.27 21.30
CA LEU A 220 9.68 3.95 19.90
C LEU A 220 9.68 2.44 19.69
N THR A 221 8.56 1.93 19.20
CA THR A 221 8.50 0.57 18.66
C THR A 221 8.56 0.62 17.14
N ILE A 222 9.54 -0.05 16.55
CA ILE A 222 9.72 -0.19 15.10
C ILE A 222 9.28 -1.61 14.71
N CYS A 223 8.11 -1.74 14.14
CA CYS A 223 7.66 -3.00 13.55
C CYS A 223 7.98 -3.03 12.06
N THR A 224 8.91 -3.89 11.67
CA THR A 224 9.37 -4.01 10.29
C THR A 224 9.66 -5.47 9.93
N ASN A 225 9.63 -5.80 8.63
CA ASN A 225 9.97 -7.13 8.17
C ASN A 225 11.44 -7.48 8.46
N ARG A 226 11.71 -8.74 8.82
CA ARG A 226 13.07 -9.23 9.14
C ARG A 226 14.08 -8.96 8.02
N SER A 227 13.67 -9.12 6.77
CA SER A 227 14.55 -8.87 5.61
C SER A 227 14.88 -7.39 5.43
N HIS A 228 13.95 -6.49 5.71
CA HIS A 228 14.19 -5.04 5.71
C HIS A 228 15.12 -4.65 6.83
N TRP A 229 14.86 -5.15 8.04
CA TRP A 229 15.74 -4.91 9.18
C TRP A 229 17.16 -5.40 8.94
N ALA A 230 17.34 -6.61 8.42
CA ALA A 230 18.66 -7.17 8.14
C ALA A 230 19.49 -6.29 7.20
N ARG A 231 18.85 -5.63 6.22
CA ARG A 231 19.53 -4.70 5.28
C ARG A 231 19.89 -3.37 5.92
N GLU A 232 19.02 -2.83 6.78
CA GLU A 232 19.16 -1.49 7.37
C GLU A 232 19.77 -1.52 8.77
N LYS A 233 19.94 -2.70 9.39
CA LYS A 233 20.45 -2.87 10.75
C LYS A 233 21.75 -2.13 11.00
N VAL A 234 22.70 -2.16 10.06
CA VAL A 234 24.00 -1.48 10.20
C VAL A 234 23.82 0.03 10.34
N ARG A 235 22.88 0.60 9.60
CA ARG A 235 22.54 2.03 9.66
C ARG A 235 21.98 2.43 11.02
N TYR A 236 21.06 1.62 11.56
CA TYR A 236 20.28 1.97 12.75
C TYR A 236 20.84 1.42 14.05
N SER A 237 21.69 0.38 14.04
CA SER A 237 22.20 -0.26 15.26
C SER A 237 22.89 0.71 16.23
N LYS A 238 23.60 1.69 15.72
CA LYS A 238 24.29 2.73 16.52
C LYS A 238 23.35 3.70 17.25
N PHE A 239 22.07 3.71 16.87
CA PHE A 239 21.05 4.56 17.49
C PHE A 239 20.15 3.80 18.46
N LEU A 240 20.23 2.47 18.52
CA LEU A 240 19.41 1.68 19.42
C LEU A 240 19.79 1.98 20.87
N CYS A 241 18.77 2.05 21.72
CA CYS A 241 18.85 2.16 23.16
C CYS A 241 17.62 1.46 23.77
N ASP A 242 17.54 1.35 25.08
CA ASP A 242 16.47 0.62 25.77
C ASP A 242 15.06 1.14 25.49
N ARG A 243 14.94 2.37 24.96
CA ARG A 243 13.67 3.00 24.57
C ARG A 243 13.30 2.78 23.11
N ILE A 244 14.13 2.07 22.33
CA ILE A 244 13.87 1.76 20.91
C ILE A 244 13.80 0.25 20.75
N ASN A 245 12.59 -0.25 20.59
CA ASN A 245 12.33 -1.68 20.39
C ASN A 245 12.09 -1.99 18.91
N VAL A 246 12.68 -3.08 18.41
CA VAL A 246 12.48 -3.55 17.04
C VAL A 246 11.81 -4.91 17.05
N VAL A 247 10.64 -4.99 16.43
CA VAL A 247 9.84 -6.22 16.37
C VAL A 247 9.50 -6.60 14.92
N HIS A 248 9.13 -7.86 14.71
CA HIS A 248 8.87 -8.44 13.40
C HIS A 248 7.53 -9.20 13.44
N LEU A 249 6.45 -8.44 13.51
CA LEU A 249 5.08 -8.94 13.64
C LEU A 249 4.27 -8.60 12.38
N SER A 250 3.18 -9.35 12.14
CA SER A 250 2.29 -9.18 10.99
C SER A 250 0.86 -9.61 11.30
N GLY A 251 -0.10 -9.17 10.47
CA GLY A 251 -1.52 -9.53 10.66
C GLY A 251 -2.03 -9.13 12.03
N ASP A 252 -2.74 -10.05 12.70
CA ASP A 252 -3.37 -9.81 14.00
C ASP A 252 -2.37 -9.60 15.15
N GLU A 253 -1.12 -10.05 14.97
CA GLU A 253 -0.05 -9.80 15.96
C GLU A 253 0.28 -8.31 16.11
N LEU A 254 -0.15 -7.47 15.17
CA LEU A 254 0.01 -6.01 15.25
C LEU A 254 -0.99 -5.35 16.21
N ILE A 255 -2.12 -5.98 16.50
CA ILE A 255 -3.18 -5.41 17.33
C ILE A 255 -2.64 -4.95 18.71
N PRO A 256 -1.88 -5.76 19.46
CA PRO A 256 -1.31 -5.30 20.72
C PRO A 256 -0.35 -4.10 20.58
N LEU A 257 0.34 -3.97 19.43
CA LEU A 257 1.22 -2.82 19.21
C LEU A 257 0.41 -1.53 19.01
N TYR A 258 -0.69 -1.60 18.25
CA TYR A 258 -1.60 -0.46 18.09
C TYR A 258 -2.22 -0.05 19.42
N GLN A 259 -2.70 -1.03 20.20
CA GLN A 259 -3.32 -0.78 21.51
C GLN A 259 -2.35 -0.18 22.54
N ASN A 260 -1.05 -0.50 22.44
CA ASN A 260 -0.01 -0.01 23.35
C ASN A 260 0.70 1.26 22.87
N ALA A 261 0.28 1.86 21.76
CA ALA A 261 0.85 3.08 21.24
C ALA A 261 -0.01 4.31 21.57
N ASP A 262 0.64 5.44 21.78
CA ASP A 262 -0.01 6.75 21.91
C ASP A 262 -0.07 7.47 20.55
N LEU A 263 0.88 7.19 19.64
CA LEU A 263 1.01 7.81 18.32
C LEU A 263 1.44 6.80 17.25
N GLY A 264 0.82 6.86 16.09
CA GLY A 264 1.30 6.19 14.88
C GLY A 264 2.25 7.10 14.10
N ALA A 265 3.45 6.62 13.73
CA ALA A 265 4.43 7.42 13.02
C ALA A 265 4.53 7.07 11.54
N LEU A 266 4.30 8.07 10.69
CA LEU A 266 4.62 8.12 9.26
C LEU A 266 5.65 9.23 9.00
N PHE A 267 6.56 9.41 9.96
CA PHE A 267 7.58 10.45 9.97
C PHE A 267 8.88 9.94 9.36
N TYR A 268 9.03 10.12 8.06
CA TYR A 268 10.18 9.70 7.27
C TYR A 268 10.62 10.81 6.31
N LYS A 269 11.88 10.74 5.86
CA LYS A 269 12.44 11.72 4.92
C LYS A 269 11.57 11.84 3.67
N PRO A 270 11.05 13.05 3.35
CA PRO A 270 10.20 13.24 2.19
C PRO A 270 10.98 12.99 0.88
N ASN A 271 10.29 12.46 -0.10
CA ASN A 271 10.80 12.25 -1.46
C ASN A 271 9.63 12.21 -2.46
N VAL A 272 9.93 12.29 -3.75
CA VAL A 272 8.92 12.32 -4.81
C VAL A 272 7.99 11.11 -4.75
N TYR A 273 8.51 9.91 -4.45
CA TYR A 273 7.68 8.71 -4.35
C TYR A 273 6.64 8.82 -3.21
N LYS A 274 7.03 9.37 -2.06
CA LYS A 274 6.14 9.56 -0.92
C LYS A 274 5.13 10.70 -1.10
N SER A 275 5.35 11.62 -2.05
CA SER A 275 4.39 12.70 -2.29
C SER A 275 3.07 12.23 -2.91
N PHE A 276 3.03 11.03 -3.52
CA PHE A 276 1.84 10.50 -4.18
C PHE A 276 1.41 9.10 -3.72
N THR A 277 2.24 8.38 -2.96
CA THR A 277 1.88 7.03 -2.49
C THR A 277 1.15 7.09 -1.15
N ALA A 278 -0.09 6.59 -1.14
CA ALA A 278 -0.86 6.41 0.08
C ALA A 278 -0.34 5.19 0.87
N SER A 279 0.09 5.42 2.10
CA SER A 279 0.52 4.35 2.98
C SER A 279 -0.68 3.55 3.50
N THR A 280 -0.66 2.23 3.39
CA THR A 280 -1.67 1.38 4.06
C THR A 280 -1.65 1.55 5.57
N LYS A 281 -0.51 1.97 6.15
CA LYS A 281 -0.36 2.19 7.60
C LYS A 281 -1.10 3.42 8.09
N LEU A 282 -1.25 4.44 7.26
CA LEU A 282 -2.13 5.58 7.54
C LEU A 282 -3.52 5.09 7.95
N PHE A 283 -4.12 4.23 7.12
CA PHE A 283 -5.47 3.71 7.35
C PHE A 283 -5.51 2.72 8.53
N GLN A 284 -4.47 1.92 8.73
CA GLN A 284 -4.38 1.02 9.90
C GLN A 284 -4.25 1.79 11.21
N TYR A 285 -3.55 2.92 11.25
CA TYR A 285 -3.53 3.79 12.44
C TYR A 285 -4.92 4.38 12.70
N MET A 286 -5.62 4.83 11.65
CA MET A 286 -7.00 5.30 11.78
C MET A 286 -7.96 4.20 12.28
N GLU A 287 -7.81 2.94 11.82
CA GLU A 287 -8.59 1.78 12.31
C GLU A 287 -8.41 1.52 13.80
N ASN A 288 -7.31 1.99 14.38
CA ASN A 288 -6.99 1.79 15.79
C ASN A 288 -7.02 3.10 16.60
N ASP A 289 -7.71 4.12 16.11
CA ASP A 289 -7.87 5.44 16.76
C ASP A 289 -6.53 6.09 17.19
N LEU A 290 -5.44 5.80 16.48
CA LEU A 290 -4.14 6.37 16.78
C LEU A 290 -3.97 7.72 16.07
N PRO A 291 -3.75 8.81 16.80
CA PRO A 291 -3.29 10.08 16.24
C PRO A 291 -1.98 9.88 15.46
N ILE A 292 -1.84 10.57 14.34
CA ILE A 292 -0.78 10.27 13.37
C ILE A 292 0.25 11.39 13.31
N LEU A 293 1.51 11.03 13.48
CA LEU A 293 2.65 11.90 13.24
C LEU A 293 3.19 11.66 11.83
N ALA A 294 3.03 12.62 10.93
CA ALA A 294 3.42 12.48 9.53
C ALA A 294 4.38 13.59 9.07
N THR A 295 5.07 13.38 7.96
CA THR A 295 5.98 14.37 7.37
C THR A 295 5.26 15.21 6.32
N LYS A 296 5.37 16.53 6.38
CA LYS A 296 4.92 17.47 5.34
C LYS A 296 5.50 17.13 3.96
N SER A 297 4.78 17.51 2.92
CA SER A 297 5.16 17.24 1.52
C SER A 297 5.18 15.74 1.17
N THR A 298 4.45 14.93 1.94
CA THR A 298 4.12 13.55 1.61
C THR A 298 2.61 13.41 1.46
N PHE A 299 2.15 12.36 0.77
CA PHE A 299 0.71 12.08 0.70
C PHE A 299 0.11 11.92 2.10
N ASP A 300 0.80 11.15 2.95
CA ASP A 300 0.33 10.87 4.32
C ASP A 300 0.29 12.16 5.16
N GLY A 301 1.28 13.05 5.02
CA GLY A 301 1.29 14.35 5.71
C GLY A 301 0.16 15.28 5.27
N ASP A 302 -0.07 15.38 3.96
CA ASP A 302 -1.17 16.19 3.41
C ASP A 302 -2.53 15.63 3.84
N PHE A 303 -2.67 14.31 3.91
CA PHE A 303 -3.89 13.64 4.35
C PHE A 303 -4.15 13.87 5.84
N VAL A 304 -3.15 13.74 6.69
CA VAL A 304 -3.23 13.97 8.14
C VAL A 304 -3.64 15.41 8.44
N GLU A 305 -3.01 16.38 7.76
CA GLU A 305 -3.31 17.81 7.92
C GLU A 305 -4.74 18.15 7.46
N SER A 306 -5.15 17.63 6.29
CA SER A 306 -6.46 17.92 5.70
C SER A 306 -7.64 17.30 6.47
N ASN A 307 -7.41 16.24 7.23
CA ASN A 307 -8.44 15.53 8.00
C ASN A 307 -8.32 15.73 9.51
N GLU A 308 -7.37 16.54 9.97
CA GLU A 308 -7.17 16.90 11.39
C GLU A 308 -6.98 15.66 12.30
N ILE A 309 -6.30 14.60 11.81
CA ILE A 309 -6.12 13.33 12.50
C ILE A 309 -4.73 13.17 13.13
N GLY A 310 -4.05 14.28 13.38
CA GLY A 310 -2.72 14.28 13.97
C GLY A 310 -1.86 15.46 13.51
N TRP A 311 -0.55 15.24 13.42
CA TRP A 311 0.44 16.30 13.14
C TRP A 311 1.18 16.03 11.84
N SER A 312 1.21 17.03 10.97
CA SER A 312 2.02 17.07 9.75
C SER A 312 3.16 18.06 9.93
N LEU A 313 4.40 17.59 10.03
CA LEU A 313 5.58 18.39 10.38
C LEU A 313 6.65 18.34 9.30
N PRO A 314 7.46 19.42 9.15
CA PRO A 314 8.71 19.34 8.41
C PRO A 314 9.59 18.21 8.93
N TYR A 315 10.42 17.60 8.08
CA TYR A 315 11.35 16.54 8.48
C TYR A 315 12.56 17.13 9.21
N GLU A 316 12.33 17.75 10.36
CA GLU A 316 13.29 18.46 11.19
C GLU A 316 13.22 17.99 12.63
N ILE A 317 14.40 17.83 13.28
CA ILE A 317 14.48 17.33 14.66
C ILE A 317 13.90 18.33 15.64
N GLU A 318 14.11 19.62 15.43
CA GLU A 318 13.66 20.71 16.31
C GLU A 318 12.12 20.75 16.37
N GLN A 319 11.45 20.79 15.21
CA GLN A 319 9.99 20.81 15.10
C GLN A 319 9.39 19.53 15.72
N LEU A 320 9.97 18.38 15.40
CA LEU A 320 9.56 17.10 15.95
C LEU A 320 9.70 17.08 17.48
N SER A 321 10.83 17.52 18.01
CA SER A 321 11.11 17.56 19.45
C SER A 321 10.12 18.46 20.19
N PHE A 322 9.89 19.66 19.66
CA PHE A 322 8.92 20.60 20.24
C PHE A 322 7.50 20.02 20.29
N THR A 323 7.05 19.45 19.18
CA THR A 323 5.70 18.88 19.09
C THR A 323 5.53 17.69 20.01
N LEU A 324 6.48 16.74 20.05
CA LEU A 324 6.39 15.58 20.93
C LEU A 324 6.45 15.97 22.42
N PHE A 325 7.22 17.00 22.77
CA PHE A 325 7.23 17.53 24.13
C PHE A 325 5.89 18.17 24.50
N ALA A 326 5.27 18.95 23.60
CA ALA A 326 3.98 19.56 23.82
C ALA A 326 2.87 18.50 23.99
N ILE A 327 2.86 17.46 23.17
CA ILE A 327 1.93 16.32 23.27
C ILE A 327 2.12 15.60 24.62
N TRP A 328 3.35 15.31 25.00
CA TRP A 328 3.65 14.64 26.27
C TRP A 328 3.18 15.47 27.49
N LYS A 329 3.36 16.79 27.46
CA LYS A 329 2.92 17.70 28.51
C LYS A 329 1.38 17.88 28.55
N ASN A 330 0.71 17.73 27.45
CA ASN A 330 -0.73 17.90 27.36
C ASN A 330 -1.36 16.71 26.59
N ARG A 331 -1.66 15.64 27.32
CA ARG A 331 -2.27 14.41 26.77
C ARG A 331 -3.62 14.60 26.10
N LYS A 332 -4.33 15.72 26.39
CA LYS A 332 -5.59 16.08 25.69
C LYS A 332 -5.42 16.22 24.18
N PHE A 333 -4.21 16.45 23.70
CA PHE A 333 -3.94 16.45 22.26
C PHE A 333 -4.05 15.06 21.61
N LEU A 334 -4.12 14.00 22.39
CA LEU A 334 -4.28 12.62 21.91
C LEU A 334 -5.76 12.20 21.85
N GLU A 335 -6.68 13.02 22.34
CA GLU A 335 -8.13 12.83 22.29
C GLU A 335 -8.72 13.44 21.01
#